data_e56acbca832ab6ca5e9399ce92599acb
#
_entry.id   e56acbca832ab6ca5e9399ce92599acb
#
_cell.length_a   1.000
_cell.length_b   1.000
_cell.length_c   1.000
_cell.angle_alpha   90.00
_cell.angle_beta   90.00
_cell.angle_gamma   90.00
#
_symmetry.space_group_name_H-M   'P 1'
#
loop_
_entity.id
_entity.type
_entity.pdbx_description
1 polymer ?
#
loop_
_entity_poly.entity_id
_entity_poly.type
_entity_poly.pdbx_seq_one_letter_code
_entity_poly.pdbx_strand_id
1 'polypeptide(L)'
;MKRGKLKGIITKIITGMLLVFTLVTSCFTAKVYAREDLQYKLQESNIVYKVGSKRILLDMAQHDTKLDNGCSYGEYNEREIANKITLQVKQLLEAEGIEVTLTRGEDDVISIAERIAMANSADYDYYISIHINSSGTENQGTGVEAWSNNAWSLSRKVLKELENEFDYKYRGIYESKFYNRRIDDKSTILEIGFLNNKYDRENLVNHQDRYAQAIARGIIEQLRGEE
;
A
#
# COMPACT_ATOMS: atom_id res chain seq x y z
N MET A 1 1.42 38.32 48.61
CA MET A 1 2.31 37.47 47.80
C MET A 1 1.61 36.32 47.00
N LYS A 2 0.35 36.02 47.14
CA LYS A 2 -0.32 34.88 46.47
C LYS A 2 -0.93 35.19 45.07
N ARG A 3 -1.34 36.44 44.77
CA ARG A 3 -1.98 36.79 43.48
C ARG A 3 -1.05 36.79 42.25
N GLY A 4 0.24 37.09 42.44
CA GLY A 4 1.19 37.11 41.31
C GLY A 4 1.57 35.73 40.80
N LYS A 5 1.72 34.73 41.70
CA LYS A 5 2.01 33.35 41.29
C LYS A 5 0.86 32.69 40.50
N LEU A 6 -0.37 33.00 40.88
CA LEU A 6 -1.55 32.46 40.19
C LEU A 6 -1.68 33.01 38.76
N LYS A 7 -1.45 34.32 38.56
CA LYS A 7 -1.42 34.94 37.23
C LYS A 7 -0.36 34.30 36.32
N GLY A 8 0.85 34.06 36.85
CA GLY A 8 1.93 33.43 36.07
C GLY A 8 1.63 31.98 35.66
N ILE A 9 0.93 31.21 36.49
CA ILE A 9 0.51 29.84 36.18
C ILE A 9 -0.59 29.86 35.11
N ILE A 10 -1.59 30.72 35.24
CA ILE A 10 -2.69 30.85 34.26
C ILE A 10 -2.13 31.26 32.89
N THR A 11 -1.20 32.23 32.83
CA THR A 11 -0.56 32.65 31.58
C THR A 11 0.19 31.50 30.90
N LYS A 12 0.95 30.70 31.67
CA LYS A 12 1.67 29.52 31.11
C LYS A 12 0.73 28.44 30.57
N ILE A 13 -0.40 28.21 31.27
CA ILE A 13 -1.41 27.24 30.80
C ILE A 13 -2.07 27.74 29.53
N ILE A 14 -2.46 29.01 29.45
CA ILE A 14 -3.08 29.60 28.26
C ILE A 14 -2.10 29.56 27.06
N THR A 15 -0.83 29.92 27.30
CA THR A 15 0.20 29.88 26.24
C THR A 15 0.45 28.43 25.77
N GLY A 16 0.49 27.48 26.68
CA GLY A 16 0.61 26.04 26.34
C GLY A 16 -0.60 25.51 25.54
N MET A 17 -1.82 25.88 25.94
CA MET A 17 -3.05 25.51 25.20
C MET A 17 -3.09 26.17 23.81
N LEU A 18 -2.65 27.43 23.68
CA LEU A 18 -2.57 28.08 22.36
C LEU A 18 -1.54 27.42 21.45
N LEU A 19 -0.38 27.00 21.99
CA LEU A 19 0.65 26.27 21.22
C LEU A 19 0.15 24.90 20.73
N VAL A 20 -0.53 24.16 21.59
CA VAL A 20 -1.13 22.87 21.22
C VAL A 20 -2.23 23.06 20.17
N PHE A 21 -3.06 24.10 20.33
CA PHE A 21 -4.12 24.39 19.36
C PHE A 21 -3.54 24.78 18.00
N THR A 22 -2.47 25.59 17.95
CA THR A 22 -1.80 25.95 16.69
C THR A 22 -1.10 24.76 16.04
N LEU A 23 -0.50 23.85 16.81
CA LEU A 23 0.09 22.60 16.28
C LEU A 23 -0.96 21.65 15.71
N VAL A 24 -2.09 21.47 16.40
CA VAL A 24 -3.19 20.63 15.92
C VAL A 24 -3.84 21.21 14.65
N THR A 25 -4.06 22.53 14.61
CA THR A 25 -4.62 23.19 13.42
C THR A 25 -3.64 23.16 12.24
N SER A 26 -2.34 23.34 12.46
CA SER A 26 -1.34 23.24 11.39
C SER A 26 -1.20 21.82 10.85
N CYS A 27 -1.29 20.80 11.70
CA CYS A 27 -1.28 19.41 11.26
C CYS A 27 -2.57 19.03 10.49
N PHE A 28 -3.72 19.57 10.91
CA PHE A 28 -4.99 19.36 10.22
C PHE A 28 -5.01 20.08 8.86
N THR A 29 -4.54 21.33 8.81
CA THR A 29 -4.42 22.08 7.55
C THR A 29 -3.42 21.43 6.59
N ALA A 30 -2.26 20.95 7.08
CA ALA A 30 -1.31 20.23 6.23
C ALA A 30 -1.90 18.96 5.61
N LYS A 31 -2.71 18.20 6.37
CA LYS A 31 -3.42 17.02 5.84
C LYS A 31 -4.51 17.39 4.83
N VAL A 32 -5.21 18.49 5.04
CA VAL A 32 -6.23 18.99 4.10
C VAL A 32 -5.55 19.48 2.82
N TYR A 33 -4.48 20.29 2.92
CA TYR A 33 -3.71 20.75 1.76
C TYR A 33 -3.09 19.60 0.97
N ALA A 34 -2.53 18.58 1.64
CA ALA A 34 -2.00 17.40 0.96
C ALA A 34 -3.10 16.61 0.21
N ARG A 35 -4.31 16.58 0.76
CA ARG A 35 -5.47 15.93 0.12
C ARG A 35 -6.01 16.73 -1.06
N GLU A 36 -6.03 18.06 -0.95
CA GLU A 36 -6.43 18.97 -2.03
C GLU A 36 -5.38 19.03 -3.14
N ASP A 37 -4.09 19.03 -2.83
CA ASP A 37 -3.00 18.98 -3.82
C ASP A 37 -2.99 17.65 -4.58
N LEU A 38 -3.32 16.54 -3.93
CA LEU A 38 -3.50 15.25 -4.57
C LEU A 38 -4.71 15.25 -5.50
N GLN A 39 -5.86 15.80 -5.05
CA GLN A 39 -7.03 15.98 -5.90
C GLN A 39 -6.78 16.96 -7.05
N TYR A 40 -6.04 18.03 -6.81
CA TYR A 40 -5.69 19.01 -7.84
C TYR A 40 -4.75 18.40 -8.90
N LYS A 41 -3.73 17.65 -8.51
CA LYS A 41 -2.85 16.91 -9.44
C LYS A 41 -3.58 15.83 -10.22
N LEU A 42 -4.58 15.18 -9.61
CA LEU A 42 -5.48 14.25 -10.29
C LEU A 42 -6.46 14.97 -11.24
N GLN A 43 -6.79 16.25 -10.97
CA GLN A 43 -7.69 17.07 -11.76
C GLN A 43 -7.01 17.83 -12.91
N GLU A 44 -5.72 18.16 -12.79
CA GLU A 44 -4.93 18.75 -13.89
C GLU A 44 -4.60 17.76 -15.02
N SER A 45 -4.66 16.46 -14.75
CA SER A 45 -4.75 15.46 -15.82
C SER A 45 -6.18 15.45 -16.38
N ASN A 46 -6.59 16.51 -17.04
CA ASN A 46 -7.92 16.70 -17.64
C ASN A 46 -8.21 15.76 -18.82
N ILE A 47 -7.99 14.49 -18.62
CA ILE A 47 -8.58 13.40 -19.36
C ILE A 47 -9.06 12.40 -18.30
N VAL A 48 -10.30 12.58 -17.83
CA VAL A 48 -11.01 11.54 -17.09
C VAL A 48 -11.33 10.44 -18.10
N TYR A 49 -10.33 9.65 -18.44
CA TYR A 49 -10.61 8.31 -18.93
C TYR A 49 -11.15 7.57 -17.69
N LYS A 50 -12.48 7.46 -17.59
CA LYS A 50 -13.06 6.41 -16.78
C LYS A 50 -12.46 5.13 -17.33
N VAL A 51 -11.59 4.50 -16.59
CA VAL A 51 -11.16 3.13 -16.86
C VAL A 51 -12.43 2.31 -16.79
N GLY A 52 -13.03 1.98 -17.95
CA GLY A 52 -14.35 1.36 -18.01
C GLY A 52 -14.32 0.04 -17.28
N SER A 53 -15.36 -0.27 -16.57
CA SER A 53 -15.72 -1.53 -15.88
C SER A 53 -14.61 -2.54 -15.55
N LYS A 54 -13.39 -2.07 -15.27
CA LYS A 54 -12.25 -2.94 -14.91
C LYS A 54 -12.40 -3.44 -13.47
N ARG A 55 -12.10 -4.71 -13.26
CA ARG A 55 -12.29 -5.42 -12.00
C ARG A 55 -10.98 -5.99 -11.47
N ILE A 56 -10.59 -5.59 -10.28
CA ILE A 56 -9.37 -6.05 -9.62
C ILE A 56 -9.71 -6.82 -8.35
N LEU A 57 -9.11 -7.99 -8.20
CA LEU A 57 -9.08 -8.69 -6.93
C LEU A 57 -7.77 -8.39 -6.22
N LEU A 58 -7.84 -7.58 -5.15
CA LEU A 58 -6.69 -7.28 -4.30
C LEU A 58 -6.61 -8.27 -3.14
N ASP A 59 -5.43 -8.79 -2.93
CA ASP A 59 -5.14 -9.71 -1.85
C ASP A 59 -4.14 -9.12 -0.87
N MET A 60 -4.53 -9.10 0.39
CA MET A 60 -3.66 -8.70 1.50
C MET A 60 -2.82 -9.89 1.92
N ALA A 61 -1.49 -9.72 1.90
CA ALA A 61 -0.55 -10.77 2.32
C ALA A 61 -0.97 -11.38 3.65
N GLN A 62 -1.14 -12.66 3.66
CA GLN A 62 -1.38 -13.46 4.85
C GLN A 62 -1.25 -14.93 4.53
N HIS A 63 -0.82 -15.68 5.50
CA HIS A 63 -0.81 -17.12 5.49
C HIS A 63 -2.07 -17.70 6.19
N ASP A 64 -2.17 -19.01 6.28
CA ASP A 64 -3.41 -19.74 6.56
C ASP A 64 -3.95 -19.64 8.00
N THR A 65 -3.35 -18.87 8.91
CA THR A 65 -3.79 -18.80 10.30
C THR A 65 -3.78 -17.36 10.86
N LYS A 66 -4.59 -17.12 11.91
CA LYS A 66 -4.60 -15.83 12.62
C LYS A 66 -3.26 -15.47 13.28
N LEU A 67 -2.43 -16.45 13.54
CA LEU A 67 -1.12 -16.30 14.17
C LEU A 67 -0.01 -16.05 13.15
N ASP A 68 -0.30 -16.26 11.86
CA ASP A 68 0.66 -16.05 10.80
C ASP A 68 0.62 -14.58 10.36
N ASN A 69 1.61 -13.85 10.80
CA ASN A 69 1.80 -12.43 10.48
C ASN A 69 2.70 -12.24 9.24
N GLY A 70 3.03 -13.31 8.52
CA GLY A 70 4.05 -13.26 7.48
C GLY A 70 5.45 -13.06 8.07
N CYS A 71 6.33 -12.40 7.33
CA CYS A 71 7.64 -12.07 7.87
C CYS A 71 7.52 -11.02 9.00
N SER A 72 8.43 -11.08 9.96
CA SER A 72 8.47 -10.18 11.11
C SER A 72 9.88 -9.72 11.42
N TYR A 73 10.03 -8.48 11.91
CA TYR A 73 11.28 -7.92 12.39
C TYR A 73 11.03 -6.94 13.55
N GLY A 74 11.50 -7.29 14.75
CA GLY A 74 11.19 -6.53 15.95
C GLY A 74 9.68 -6.51 16.23
N GLU A 75 9.12 -5.33 16.34
CA GLU A 75 7.67 -5.11 16.55
C GLU A 75 6.86 -5.06 15.24
N TYR A 76 7.53 -5.07 14.09
CA TYR A 76 6.89 -4.94 12.79
C TYR A 76 6.60 -6.30 12.17
N ASN A 77 5.48 -6.42 11.48
CA ASN A 77 5.11 -7.61 10.72
C ASN A 77 4.50 -7.25 9.36
N GLU A 78 4.63 -8.17 8.43
CA GLU A 78 4.15 -8.02 7.06
C GLU A 78 2.65 -7.78 7.01
N ARG A 79 1.86 -8.56 7.76
CA ARG A 79 0.40 -8.50 7.74
C ARG A 79 -0.13 -7.09 8.00
N GLU A 80 0.33 -6.45 9.07
CA GLU A 80 -0.17 -5.12 9.44
C GLU A 80 0.21 -4.05 8.41
N ILE A 81 1.43 -4.11 7.89
CA ILE A 81 1.92 -3.13 6.93
C ILE A 81 1.24 -3.35 5.57
N ALA A 82 1.21 -4.58 5.07
CA ALA A 82 0.57 -4.91 3.79
C ALA A 82 -0.94 -4.63 3.80
N ASN A 83 -1.65 -4.91 4.91
CA ASN A 83 -3.06 -4.58 5.04
C ASN A 83 -3.30 -3.07 4.84
N LYS A 84 -2.55 -2.22 5.57
CA LYS A 84 -2.71 -0.76 5.50
C LYS A 84 -2.43 -0.22 4.09
N ILE A 85 -1.39 -0.74 3.44
CA ILE A 85 -1.05 -0.34 2.06
C ILE A 85 -2.15 -0.80 1.11
N THR A 86 -2.60 -2.05 1.19
CA THR A 86 -3.62 -2.62 0.29
C THR A 86 -4.95 -1.86 0.39
N LEU A 87 -5.37 -1.49 1.60
CA LEU A 87 -6.59 -0.70 1.80
C LEU A 87 -6.51 0.70 1.17
N GLN A 88 -5.34 1.34 1.24
CA GLN A 88 -5.12 2.63 0.59
C GLN A 88 -5.07 2.48 -0.94
N VAL A 89 -4.44 1.41 -1.46
CA VAL A 89 -4.47 1.09 -2.90
C VAL A 89 -5.91 0.92 -3.38
N LYS A 90 -6.73 0.15 -2.65
CA LYS A 90 -8.16 -0.01 -2.96
C LYS A 90 -8.85 1.35 -3.08
N GLN A 91 -8.70 2.23 -2.09
CA GLN A 91 -9.33 3.56 -2.10
C GLN A 91 -8.92 4.40 -3.31
N LEU A 92 -7.63 4.35 -3.68
CA LEU A 92 -7.10 5.09 -4.84
C LEU A 92 -7.66 4.54 -6.16
N LEU A 93 -7.74 3.22 -6.31
CA LEU A 93 -8.29 2.59 -7.51
C LEU A 93 -9.79 2.83 -7.64
N GLU A 94 -10.54 2.74 -6.55
CA GLU A 94 -11.99 3.05 -6.56
C GLU A 94 -12.29 4.51 -6.87
N ALA A 95 -11.43 5.45 -6.47
CA ALA A 95 -11.54 6.85 -6.86
C ALA A 95 -11.39 7.08 -8.38
N GLU A 96 -10.68 6.18 -9.08
CA GLU A 96 -10.56 6.16 -10.55
C GLU A 96 -11.69 5.37 -11.25
N GLY A 97 -12.65 4.87 -10.49
CA GLY A 97 -13.81 4.12 -11.01
C GLY A 97 -13.54 2.64 -11.30
N ILE A 98 -12.43 2.10 -10.79
CA ILE A 98 -12.09 0.68 -10.89
C ILE A 98 -12.83 -0.09 -9.79
N GLU A 99 -13.49 -1.18 -10.15
CA GLU A 99 -14.13 -2.08 -9.17
C GLU A 99 -13.06 -2.91 -8.45
N VAL A 100 -12.97 -2.77 -7.11
CA VAL A 100 -11.99 -3.48 -6.32
C VAL A 100 -12.63 -4.36 -5.27
N THR A 101 -12.41 -5.66 -5.39
CA THR A 101 -12.78 -6.64 -4.38
C THR A 101 -11.55 -6.99 -3.55
N LEU A 102 -11.71 -7.15 -2.24
CA LEU A 102 -10.66 -7.71 -1.36
C LEU A 102 -10.89 -9.18 -1.15
N THR A 103 -9.83 -9.97 -1.06
CA THR A 103 -9.93 -11.41 -0.74
C THR A 103 -10.43 -11.65 0.68
N ARG A 104 -10.19 -10.71 1.59
CA ARG A 104 -10.58 -10.79 3.00
C ARG A 104 -10.70 -9.40 3.65
N GLY A 105 -11.33 -9.33 4.81
CA GLY A 105 -11.20 -8.20 5.74
C GLY A 105 -9.86 -8.23 6.48
N GLU A 106 -9.55 -7.15 7.20
CA GLU A 106 -8.26 -7.01 7.91
C GLU A 106 -8.03 -8.11 8.95
N ASP A 107 -9.08 -8.47 9.70
CA ASP A 107 -9.05 -9.45 10.78
C ASP A 107 -9.43 -10.87 10.35
N ASP A 108 -9.84 -11.02 9.09
CA ASP A 108 -10.25 -12.31 8.57
C ASP A 108 -9.05 -13.19 8.21
N VAL A 109 -9.30 -14.49 8.21
CA VAL A 109 -8.36 -15.50 7.75
C VAL A 109 -8.97 -16.19 6.55
N ILE A 110 -8.19 -16.31 5.49
CA ILE A 110 -8.58 -17.01 4.27
C ILE A 110 -7.44 -17.92 3.82
N SER A 111 -7.75 -19.16 3.53
CA SER A 111 -6.76 -20.12 3.05
C SER A 111 -6.33 -19.82 1.60
N ILE A 112 -5.18 -20.36 1.21
CA ILE A 112 -4.71 -20.28 -0.19
C ILE A 112 -5.73 -20.90 -1.15
N ALA A 113 -6.40 -21.98 -0.75
CA ALA A 113 -7.43 -22.62 -1.59
C ALA A 113 -8.63 -21.70 -1.81
N GLU A 114 -9.09 -21.00 -0.76
CA GLU A 114 -10.19 -20.05 -0.86
C GLU A 114 -9.82 -18.84 -1.71
N ARG A 115 -8.58 -18.31 -1.61
CA ARG A 115 -8.10 -17.22 -2.49
C ARG A 115 -8.15 -17.60 -3.96
N ILE A 116 -7.65 -18.80 -4.29
CA ILE A 116 -7.68 -19.32 -5.66
C ILE A 116 -9.13 -19.52 -6.14
N ALA A 117 -9.97 -20.10 -5.28
CA ALA A 117 -11.37 -20.29 -5.62
C ALA A 117 -12.10 -18.95 -5.85
N MET A 118 -11.83 -17.95 -5.01
CA MET A 118 -12.39 -16.63 -5.17
C MET A 118 -11.91 -15.95 -6.46
N ALA A 119 -10.62 -16.02 -6.77
CA ALA A 119 -10.07 -15.46 -7.98
C ALA A 119 -10.66 -16.11 -9.24
N ASN A 120 -10.85 -17.45 -9.24
CA ASN A 120 -11.39 -18.19 -10.38
C ASN A 120 -12.93 -18.20 -10.41
N SER A 121 -13.62 -17.57 -9.45
CA SER A 121 -15.10 -17.56 -9.39
C SER A 121 -15.75 -16.43 -10.19
N ALA A 122 -14.97 -15.45 -10.65
CA ALA A 122 -15.45 -14.29 -11.38
C ALA A 122 -14.37 -13.78 -12.34
N ASP A 123 -14.78 -13.04 -13.36
CA ASP A 123 -13.87 -12.44 -14.34
C ASP A 123 -13.22 -11.18 -13.75
N TYR A 124 -12.04 -11.32 -13.18
CA TYR A 124 -11.18 -10.22 -12.79
C TYR A 124 -10.15 -9.93 -13.90
N ASP A 125 -9.89 -8.65 -14.18
CA ASP A 125 -8.80 -8.29 -15.10
C ASP A 125 -7.44 -8.68 -14.52
N TYR A 126 -7.30 -8.56 -13.18
CA TYR A 126 -6.10 -8.93 -12.44
C TYR A 126 -6.39 -9.39 -11.02
N TYR A 127 -5.65 -10.40 -10.58
CA TYR A 127 -5.41 -10.71 -9.17
C TYR A 127 -4.05 -10.14 -8.76
N ILE A 128 -4.02 -9.32 -7.70
CA ILE A 128 -2.81 -8.66 -7.22
C ILE A 128 -2.68 -8.89 -5.72
N SER A 129 -1.63 -9.59 -5.31
CA SER A 129 -1.30 -9.81 -3.90
C SER A 129 -0.12 -8.93 -3.50
N ILE A 130 -0.26 -8.20 -2.39
CA ILE A 130 0.75 -7.27 -1.88
C ILE A 130 1.45 -7.92 -0.69
N HIS A 131 2.75 -8.19 -0.83
CA HIS A 131 3.61 -8.86 0.12
C HIS A 131 4.83 -8.02 0.49
N ILE A 132 5.45 -8.37 1.62
CA ILE A 132 6.72 -7.81 2.06
C ILE A 132 7.72 -8.94 2.24
N ASN A 133 8.84 -8.85 1.56
CA ASN A 133 9.88 -9.85 1.54
C ASN A 133 10.72 -9.85 2.83
N SER A 134 11.46 -10.93 3.03
CA SER A 134 12.51 -11.02 4.05
C SER A 134 13.64 -11.91 3.54
N SER A 135 14.87 -11.50 3.74
CA SER A 135 16.04 -12.30 3.40
C SER A 135 16.50 -13.17 4.60
N GLY A 136 17.22 -14.26 4.32
CA GLY A 136 17.75 -15.14 5.38
C GLY A 136 18.74 -14.45 6.32
N THR A 137 19.29 -13.31 5.90
CA THR A 137 20.23 -12.50 6.70
C THR A 137 19.80 -11.04 6.67
N GLU A 138 19.87 -10.38 7.82
CA GLU A 138 19.54 -8.95 7.95
C GLU A 138 20.34 -8.09 6.97
N ASN A 139 19.67 -7.13 6.33
CA ASN A 139 20.22 -6.18 5.36
C ASN A 139 20.85 -6.79 4.09
N GLN A 140 20.72 -8.10 3.83
CA GLN A 140 21.19 -8.69 2.57
C GLN A 140 20.22 -8.47 1.40
N GLY A 141 18.90 -8.57 1.65
CA GLY A 141 17.87 -8.26 0.66
C GLY A 141 17.50 -6.80 0.71
N THR A 142 17.21 -6.18 -0.46
CA THR A 142 16.64 -4.85 -0.59
C THR A 142 15.98 -4.70 -1.94
N GLY A 143 14.97 -3.82 -2.03
CA GLY A 143 14.29 -3.46 -3.26
C GLY A 143 13.05 -4.28 -3.56
N VAL A 144 12.58 -4.23 -4.80
CA VAL A 144 11.26 -4.74 -5.21
C VAL A 144 11.37 -5.84 -6.26
N GLU A 145 10.50 -6.83 -6.18
CA GLU A 145 10.38 -7.92 -7.15
C GLU A 145 8.92 -8.36 -7.32
N ALA A 146 8.62 -9.13 -8.34
CA ALA A 146 7.29 -9.70 -8.53
C ALA A 146 7.35 -11.14 -9.03
N TRP A 147 6.33 -11.93 -8.66
CA TRP A 147 6.09 -13.29 -9.10
C TRP A 147 4.80 -13.31 -9.90
N SER A 148 4.95 -13.33 -11.22
CA SER A 148 3.87 -13.10 -12.17
C SER A 148 3.39 -14.38 -12.85
N ASN A 149 2.08 -14.51 -13.04
CA ASN A 149 1.44 -15.44 -13.94
C ASN A 149 0.62 -14.61 -14.94
N ASN A 150 1.13 -14.46 -16.16
CA ASN A 150 0.56 -13.65 -17.24
C ASN A 150 0.33 -12.14 -16.96
N ALA A 151 0.77 -11.61 -15.80
CA ALA A 151 0.64 -10.19 -15.42
C ALA A 151 1.95 -9.40 -15.55
N TRP A 152 2.82 -9.74 -16.50
CA TRP A 152 4.16 -9.19 -16.65
C TRP A 152 4.21 -7.68 -16.85
N SER A 153 3.31 -7.14 -17.68
CA SER A 153 3.26 -5.71 -17.97
C SER A 153 2.82 -4.91 -16.74
N LEU A 154 1.77 -5.36 -16.05
CA LEU A 154 1.30 -4.75 -14.80
C LEU A 154 2.40 -4.79 -13.74
N SER A 155 3.02 -5.95 -13.52
CA SER A 155 4.11 -6.10 -12.55
C SER A 155 5.26 -5.12 -12.84
N ARG A 156 5.65 -4.98 -14.12
CA ARG A 156 6.70 -4.05 -14.55
C ARG A 156 6.37 -2.60 -14.21
N LYS A 157 5.16 -2.16 -14.51
CA LYS A 157 4.71 -0.79 -14.26
C LYS A 157 4.69 -0.48 -12.77
N VAL A 158 4.11 -1.38 -11.97
CA VAL A 158 4.08 -1.21 -10.50
C VAL A 158 5.47 -1.17 -9.90
N LEU A 159 6.35 -2.12 -10.27
CA LEU A 159 7.72 -2.14 -9.74
C LEU A 159 8.52 -0.90 -10.17
N LYS A 160 8.27 -0.38 -11.37
CA LYS A 160 8.93 0.84 -11.86
C LYS A 160 8.51 2.08 -11.06
N GLU A 161 7.23 2.18 -10.72
CA GLU A 161 6.73 3.26 -9.86
C GLU A 161 7.34 3.19 -8.45
N LEU A 162 7.45 2.00 -7.87
CA LEU A 162 8.10 1.80 -6.57
C LEU A 162 9.61 2.07 -6.62
N GLU A 163 10.29 1.65 -7.67
CA GLU A 163 11.71 1.96 -7.91
C GLU A 163 11.93 3.48 -7.94
N ASN A 164 11.13 4.20 -8.71
CA ASN A 164 11.24 5.65 -8.85
C ASN A 164 10.90 6.39 -7.54
N GLU A 165 9.90 5.91 -6.80
CA GLU A 165 9.40 6.57 -5.58
C GLU A 165 10.39 6.50 -4.41
N PHE A 166 11.12 5.37 -4.29
CA PHE A 166 11.99 5.08 -3.15
C PHE A 166 13.46 4.86 -3.51
N ASP A 167 13.85 5.06 -4.77
CA ASP A 167 15.19 4.72 -5.28
C ASP A 167 15.57 3.25 -4.97
N TYR A 168 14.58 2.36 -5.11
CA TYR A 168 14.74 0.94 -4.81
C TYR A 168 15.48 0.20 -5.91
N LYS A 169 16.20 -0.84 -5.50
CA LYS A 169 16.75 -1.79 -6.44
C LYS A 169 15.60 -2.56 -7.11
N TYR A 170 15.49 -2.45 -8.43
CA TYR A 170 14.68 -3.36 -9.23
C TYR A 170 15.34 -4.73 -9.29
N ARG A 171 14.72 -5.73 -8.68
CA ARG A 171 15.25 -7.09 -8.60
C ARG A 171 14.83 -7.97 -9.76
N GLY A 172 13.66 -7.71 -10.33
CA GLY A 172 13.13 -8.41 -11.49
C GLY A 172 11.69 -8.85 -11.34
N ILE A 173 11.17 -9.41 -12.43
CA ILE A 173 9.90 -10.12 -12.48
C ILE A 173 10.21 -11.56 -12.84
N TYR A 174 9.62 -12.48 -12.10
CA TYR A 174 9.84 -13.91 -12.27
C TYR A 174 8.53 -14.61 -12.60
N GLU A 175 8.61 -15.69 -13.37
CA GLU A 175 7.47 -16.59 -13.51
C GLU A 175 7.10 -17.16 -12.16
N SER A 176 5.81 -17.11 -11.83
CA SER A 176 5.38 -17.52 -10.50
C SER A 176 5.56 -19.02 -10.27
N LYS A 177 6.17 -19.35 -9.14
CA LYS A 177 6.25 -20.71 -8.58
C LYS A 177 5.32 -20.88 -7.36
N PHE A 178 4.55 -19.85 -7.01
CA PHE A 178 3.64 -19.81 -5.88
C PHE A 178 2.20 -20.17 -6.29
N TYR A 179 1.27 -20.03 -5.36
CA TYR A 179 -0.13 -20.40 -5.53
C TYR A 179 -0.86 -19.64 -6.65
N ASN A 180 -0.45 -18.40 -6.94
CA ASN A 180 -1.07 -17.58 -7.97
C ASN A 180 -0.92 -18.15 -9.40
N ARG A 181 0.01 -19.09 -9.64
CA ARG A 181 0.05 -19.87 -10.90
C ARG A 181 -1.19 -20.75 -11.14
N ARG A 182 -2.03 -20.94 -10.12
CA ARG A 182 -3.29 -21.73 -10.17
C ARG A 182 -4.51 -20.82 -10.35
N ILE A 183 -4.30 -19.54 -10.52
CA ILE A 183 -5.33 -18.56 -10.85
C ILE A 183 -5.37 -18.46 -12.36
N ASP A 184 -6.58 -18.57 -12.93
CA ASP A 184 -6.81 -18.64 -14.37
C ASP A 184 -6.57 -17.26 -15.02
N ASP A 185 -6.86 -16.19 -14.30
CA ASP A 185 -6.65 -14.81 -14.72
C ASP A 185 -5.18 -14.37 -14.56
N LYS A 186 -4.88 -13.18 -15.12
CA LYS A 186 -3.58 -12.53 -14.94
C LYS A 186 -3.35 -12.24 -13.46
N SER A 187 -2.32 -12.82 -12.87
CA SER A 187 -2.05 -12.71 -11.44
C SER A 187 -0.60 -12.35 -11.11
N THR A 188 -0.39 -11.59 -10.04
CA THR A 188 0.93 -11.26 -9.54
C THR A 188 0.98 -11.20 -8.02
N ILE A 189 2.12 -11.61 -7.46
CA ILE A 189 2.53 -11.33 -6.09
C ILE A 189 3.60 -10.26 -6.18
N LEU A 190 3.37 -9.13 -5.52
CA LEU A 190 4.29 -7.99 -5.47
C LEU A 190 5.03 -8.04 -4.13
N GLU A 191 6.34 -8.16 -4.18
CA GLU A 191 7.24 -8.04 -3.03
C GLU A 191 7.78 -6.61 -3.00
N ILE A 192 7.17 -5.76 -2.15
CA ILE A 192 7.33 -4.31 -2.23
C ILE A 192 8.49 -3.75 -1.39
N GLY A 193 9.31 -4.60 -0.81
CA GLY A 193 10.47 -4.25 0.01
C GLY A 193 10.84 -5.38 0.96
N PHE A 194 11.94 -5.25 1.69
CA PHE A 194 12.43 -6.26 2.64
C PHE A 194 12.28 -5.77 4.08
N LEU A 195 11.46 -6.44 4.89
CA LEU A 195 11.18 -6.03 6.26
C LEU A 195 12.43 -6.08 7.15
N ASN A 196 13.34 -7.00 6.90
CA ASN A 196 14.59 -7.12 7.63
C ASN A 196 15.76 -6.31 7.02
N ASN A 197 15.49 -5.44 6.03
CA ASN A 197 16.39 -4.41 5.58
C ASN A 197 16.05 -3.08 6.25
N LYS A 198 17.03 -2.39 6.82
CA LYS A 198 16.79 -1.16 7.56
C LYS A 198 16.16 -0.06 6.69
N TYR A 199 16.72 0.18 5.49
CA TYR A 199 16.21 1.23 4.59
C TYR A 199 14.80 0.92 4.10
N ASP A 200 14.55 -0.31 3.63
CA ASP A 200 13.24 -0.73 3.14
C ASP A 200 12.20 -0.65 4.28
N ARG A 201 12.55 -1.14 5.47
CA ARG A 201 11.67 -1.11 6.65
C ARG A 201 11.30 0.31 7.08
N GLU A 202 12.25 1.24 7.14
CA GLU A 202 11.98 2.63 7.48
C GLU A 202 10.96 3.24 6.51
N ASN A 203 11.06 2.95 5.22
CA ASN A 203 10.09 3.38 4.22
C ASN A 203 8.74 2.67 4.38
N LEU A 204 8.72 1.34 4.52
CA LEU A 204 7.51 0.53 4.70
C LEU A 204 6.67 0.97 5.92
N VAL A 205 7.34 1.40 6.98
CA VAL A 205 6.66 1.81 8.22
C VAL A 205 6.17 3.26 8.14
N ASN A 206 6.98 4.16 7.60
CA ASN A 206 6.75 5.61 7.70
C ASN A 206 6.07 6.23 6.47
N HIS A 207 6.05 5.54 5.31
CA HIS A 207 5.60 6.10 4.04
C HIS A 207 4.59 5.19 3.31
N GLN A 208 3.66 4.58 4.03
CA GLN A 208 2.68 3.62 3.49
C GLN A 208 1.76 4.26 2.43
N ASP A 209 1.44 5.53 2.58
CA ASP A 209 0.70 6.34 1.62
C ASP A 209 1.43 6.48 0.27
N ARG A 210 2.76 6.68 0.29
CA ARG A 210 3.58 6.75 -0.91
C ARG A 210 3.66 5.39 -1.63
N TYR A 211 3.74 4.28 -0.87
CA TYR A 211 3.64 2.94 -1.45
C TYR A 211 2.30 2.74 -2.16
N ALA A 212 1.21 3.07 -1.48
CA ALA A 212 -0.13 2.92 -2.06
C ALA A 212 -0.29 3.75 -3.34
N GLN A 213 0.20 4.99 -3.36
CA GLN A 213 0.18 5.85 -4.54
C GLN A 213 1.01 5.26 -5.69
N ALA A 214 2.24 4.79 -5.43
CA ALA A 214 3.10 4.18 -6.45
C ALA A 214 2.46 2.93 -7.05
N ILE A 215 1.94 2.04 -6.20
CA ILE A 215 1.25 0.82 -6.66
C ILE A 215 0.02 1.17 -7.49
N ALA A 216 -0.83 2.09 -7.00
CA ALA A 216 -2.02 2.50 -7.72
C ALA A 216 -1.69 3.14 -9.07
N ARG A 217 -0.68 4.02 -9.17
CA ARG A 217 -0.23 4.60 -10.46
C ARG A 217 0.15 3.52 -11.46
N GLY A 218 0.94 2.54 -11.06
CA GLY A 218 1.35 1.44 -11.95
C GLY A 218 0.17 0.58 -12.43
N ILE A 219 -0.81 0.32 -11.56
CA ILE A 219 -2.04 -0.42 -11.92
C ILE A 219 -2.88 0.41 -12.89
N ILE A 220 -3.13 1.68 -12.59
CA ILE A 220 -3.93 2.58 -13.42
C ILE A 220 -3.28 2.74 -14.81
N GLU A 221 -1.96 2.94 -14.87
CA GLU A 221 -1.24 3.01 -16.14
C GLU A 221 -1.40 1.73 -16.98
N GLN A 222 -1.39 0.55 -16.33
CA GLN A 222 -1.62 -0.72 -17.03
C GLN A 222 -3.04 -0.79 -17.60
N LEU A 223 -4.04 -0.48 -16.80
CA LEU A 223 -5.44 -0.59 -17.21
C LEU A 223 -5.78 0.40 -18.34
N ARG A 224 -5.24 1.62 -18.29
CA ARG A 224 -5.38 2.62 -19.37
C ARG A 224 -4.70 2.21 -20.68
N GLY A 225 -3.65 1.42 -20.63
CA GLY A 225 -2.92 0.94 -21.81
C GLY A 225 -3.55 -0.29 -22.46
N GLU A 226 -4.62 -0.86 -21.87
CA GLU A 226 -5.40 -2.00 -22.40
C GLU A 226 -6.71 -1.56 -23.08
N GLU A 227 -6.99 -0.26 -23.13
CA GLU A 227 -8.09 0.35 -23.90
C GLU A 227 -7.65 0.65 -25.32
#